data_6c3985114cbd55f2eb1a751592f5f85e
#
_entry.id   6c3985114cbd55f2eb1a751592f5f85e
#
_cell.length_a   1.000
_cell.length_b   1.000
_cell.length_c   1.000
_cell.angle_alpha   90.00
_cell.angle_beta   90.00
_cell.angle_gamma   90.00
#
_symmetry.space_group_name_H-M   'P 1'
#
loop_
_entity.id
_entity.type
_entity.pdbx_description
1 polymer ?
#
loop_
_entity_poly.entity_id
_entity_poly.type
_entity_poly.pdbx_seq_one_letter_code
_entity_poly.pdbx_strand_id
1 'polypeptide(L)'
;MEVIPLILRFIQLIFLIILTGLIGNVIALDVDASTTARAAINFTMFVIALSWVVALFGLVAAIFQSVAIPLVMLIFDAAATLFTVVAGIVLAAKLGTPNCGNLANDHYGHKWIAYGSADDAKRCREIQAGTVFMWLLLAAFSAALTLAIMSWRRTGGSVRSGPTMSQVVV
;
A
#
# COMPACT_ATOMS: atom_id res chain seq x y z
N MET A 1 9.74 -23.28 4.61
CA MET A 1 9.10 -22.07 4.05
C MET A 1 7.83 -21.83 4.83
N GLU A 2 7.68 -20.66 5.42
CA GLU A 2 6.41 -20.28 6.05
C GLU A 2 5.46 -19.84 4.93
N VAL A 3 4.42 -20.61 4.69
CA VAL A 3 3.48 -20.41 3.56
C VAL A 3 2.66 -19.12 3.74
N ILE A 4 2.34 -18.75 4.99
CA ILE A 4 1.51 -17.58 5.29
C ILE A 4 2.16 -16.26 4.85
N PRO A 5 3.44 -15.94 5.19
CA PRO A 5 4.11 -14.75 4.68
C PRO A 5 4.15 -14.69 3.15
N LEU A 6 4.38 -15.82 2.49
CA LEU A 6 4.43 -15.89 1.03
C LEU A 6 3.09 -15.53 0.40
N ILE A 7 1.98 -16.10 0.91
CA ILE A 7 0.62 -15.79 0.43
C ILE A 7 0.31 -14.30 0.62
N LEU A 8 0.64 -13.72 1.78
CA LEU A 8 0.43 -12.29 2.03
C LEU A 8 1.18 -11.41 1.04
N ARG A 9 2.43 -11.75 0.69
CA ARG A 9 3.21 -11.01 -0.33
C ARG A 9 2.55 -11.07 -1.71
N PHE A 10 2.03 -12.23 -2.12
CA PHE A 10 1.29 -12.34 -3.38
C PHE A 10 0.01 -11.50 -3.39
N ILE A 11 -0.75 -11.50 -2.29
CA ILE A 11 -1.95 -10.66 -2.15
C ILE A 11 -1.58 -9.17 -2.25
N GLN A 12 -0.51 -8.73 -1.58
CA GLN A 12 0.01 -7.36 -1.68
C GLN A 12 0.34 -6.98 -3.12
N LEU A 13 1.03 -7.86 -3.87
CA LEU A 13 1.38 -7.62 -5.27
C LEU A 13 0.15 -7.49 -6.16
N ILE A 14 -0.88 -8.32 -5.97
CA ILE A 14 -2.14 -8.22 -6.72
C ILE A 14 -2.80 -6.86 -6.48
N PHE A 15 -2.92 -6.43 -5.22
CA PHE A 15 -3.50 -5.12 -4.92
C PHE A 15 -2.67 -3.97 -5.47
N LEU A 16 -1.34 -4.08 -5.48
CA LEU A 16 -0.44 -3.09 -6.06
C LEU A 16 -0.58 -2.97 -7.58
N ILE A 17 -0.77 -4.08 -8.30
CA ILE A 17 -1.05 -4.06 -9.75
C ILE A 17 -2.34 -3.27 -10.02
N ILE A 18 -3.41 -3.58 -9.28
CA ILE A 18 -4.70 -2.92 -9.43
C ILE A 18 -4.58 -1.42 -9.10
N LEU A 19 -3.96 -1.06 -7.99
CA LEU A 19 -3.75 0.33 -7.57
C LEU A 19 -2.91 1.11 -8.55
N THR A 20 -1.83 0.52 -9.07
CA THR A 20 -0.98 1.14 -10.10
C THR A 20 -1.79 1.44 -11.36
N GLY A 21 -2.65 0.52 -11.80
CA GLY A 21 -3.52 0.73 -12.94
C GLY A 21 -4.54 1.84 -12.72
N LEU A 22 -5.25 1.82 -11.58
CA LEU A 22 -6.28 2.81 -11.27
C LEU A 22 -5.68 4.22 -11.09
N ILE A 23 -4.70 4.37 -10.22
CA ILE A 23 -4.10 5.69 -9.92
C ILE A 23 -3.24 6.18 -11.09
N GLY A 24 -2.57 5.28 -11.79
CA GLY A 24 -1.84 5.61 -13.02
C GLY A 24 -2.75 6.16 -14.11
N ASN A 25 -3.94 5.57 -14.32
CA ASN A 25 -4.92 6.08 -15.26
C ASN A 25 -5.49 7.45 -14.84
N VAL A 26 -5.74 7.66 -13.54
CA VAL A 26 -6.15 8.96 -12.99
C VAL A 26 -5.11 10.05 -13.29
N ILE A 27 -3.81 9.73 -13.22
CA ILE A 27 -2.72 10.66 -13.56
C ILE A 27 -2.64 10.90 -15.06
N ALA A 28 -2.76 9.84 -15.87
CA ALA A 28 -2.65 9.94 -17.32
C ALA A 28 -3.78 10.74 -17.98
N LEU A 29 -4.96 10.75 -17.38
CA LEU A 29 -6.14 11.46 -17.88
C LEU A 29 -6.35 12.84 -17.21
N ASP A 30 -5.36 13.34 -16.45
CA ASP A 30 -5.43 14.65 -15.84
C ASP A 30 -5.28 15.76 -16.89
N VAL A 31 -6.30 16.61 -17.02
CA VAL A 31 -6.31 17.76 -17.93
C VAL A 31 -6.14 19.06 -17.15
N ASP A 32 -6.98 19.31 -16.15
CA ASP A 32 -7.03 20.58 -15.40
C ASP A 32 -7.36 20.39 -13.91
N ALA A 33 -6.79 19.37 -13.29
CA ALA A 33 -6.98 19.18 -11.85
C ALA A 33 -6.22 20.24 -11.05
N SER A 34 -6.79 20.62 -9.91
CA SER A 34 -6.14 21.56 -8.98
C SER A 34 -4.81 21.03 -8.46
N THR A 35 -3.89 21.93 -8.08
CA THR A 35 -2.59 21.57 -7.49
C THR A 35 -2.72 20.70 -6.24
N THR A 36 -3.76 20.92 -5.43
CA THR A 36 -4.03 20.12 -4.23
C THR A 36 -4.53 18.71 -4.56
N ALA A 37 -5.33 18.55 -5.63
CA ALA A 37 -5.76 17.25 -6.12
C ALA A 37 -4.58 16.47 -6.71
N ARG A 38 -3.76 17.11 -7.55
CA ARG A 38 -2.54 16.51 -8.10
C ARG A 38 -1.56 16.08 -7.01
N ALA A 39 -1.36 16.91 -5.98
CA ALA A 39 -0.49 16.57 -4.86
C ALA A 39 -0.97 15.32 -4.13
N ALA A 40 -2.27 15.16 -3.87
CA ALA A 40 -2.85 14.00 -3.22
C ALA A 40 -2.68 12.71 -4.07
N ILE A 41 -2.93 12.80 -5.38
CA ILE A 41 -2.78 11.66 -6.30
C ILE A 41 -1.30 11.28 -6.46
N ASN A 42 -0.40 12.26 -6.62
CA ASN A 42 1.03 12.01 -6.73
C ASN A 42 1.61 11.42 -5.44
N PHE A 43 1.16 11.90 -4.28
CA PHE A 43 1.52 11.29 -3.00
C PHE A 43 1.04 9.83 -2.92
N THR A 44 -0.18 9.54 -3.35
CA THR A 44 -0.70 8.17 -3.40
C THR A 44 0.14 7.29 -4.33
N MET A 45 0.53 7.80 -5.50
CA MET A 45 1.40 7.06 -6.43
C MET A 45 2.80 6.81 -5.84
N PHE A 46 3.35 7.78 -5.10
CA PHE A 46 4.59 7.59 -4.35
C PHE A 46 4.46 6.46 -3.33
N VAL A 47 3.36 6.42 -2.57
CA VAL A 47 3.09 5.34 -1.59
C VAL A 47 2.97 3.99 -2.26
N ILE A 48 2.31 3.91 -3.43
CA ILE A 48 2.22 2.69 -4.24
C ILE A 48 3.63 2.23 -4.66
N ALA A 49 4.47 3.13 -5.17
CA ALA A 49 5.84 2.81 -5.57
C ALA A 49 6.70 2.32 -4.39
N LEU A 50 6.61 2.98 -3.23
CA LEU A 50 7.25 2.53 -2.00
C LEU A 50 6.77 1.13 -1.59
N SER A 51 5.47 0.90 -1.67
CA SER A 51 4.85 -0.39 -1.32
C SER A 51 5.30 -1.52 -2.27
N TRP A 52 5.55 -1.22 -3.55
CA TRP A 52 6.16 -2.17 -4.49
C TRP A 52 7.54 -2.61 -4.02
N VAL A 53 8.41 -1.68 -3.63
CA VAL A 53 9.75 -1.99 -3.12
C VAL A 53 9.65 -2.90 -1.89
N VAL A 54 8.78 -2.57 -0.95
CA VAL A 54 8.61 -3.36 0.28
C VAL A 54 8.04 -4.75 0.00
N ALA A 55 7.02 -4.86 -0.86
CA ALA A 55 6.40 -6.15 -1.19
C ALA A 55 7.36 -7.07 -1.95
N LEU A 56 8.13 -6.55 -2.92
CA LEU A 56 9.12 -7.30 -3.66
C LEU A 56 10.28 -7.75 -2.77
N PHE A 57 10.81 -6.85 -1.93
CA PHE A 57 11.83 -7.22 -0.95
C PHE A 57 11.33 -8.30 0.01
N GLY A 58 10.10 -8.14 0.51
CA GLY A 58 9.44 -9.12 1.37
C GLY A 58 9.23 -10.48 0.69
N LEU A 59 8.91 -10.48 -0.61
CA LEU A 59 8.79 -11.72 -1.40
C LEU A 59 10.15 -12.42 -1.53
N VAL A 60 11.20 -11.67 -1.87
CA VAL A 60 12.57 -12.23 -1.94
C VAL A 60 13.01 -12.80 -0.60
N ALA A 61 12.75 -12.10 0.51
CA ALA A 61 13.07 -12.57 1.85
C ALA A 61 12.25 -13.82 2.27
N ALA A 62 11.01 -13.95 1.79
CA ALA A 62 10.19 -15.14 2.04
C ALA A 62 10.70 -16.39 1.29
N ILE A 63 11.31 -16.19 0.13
CA ILE A 63 11.90 -17.28 -0.68
C ILE A 63 13.32 -17.60 -0.18
N PHE A 64 14.14 -16.58 0.04
CA PHE A 64 15.55 -16.72 0.42
C PHE A 64 15.75 -16.29 1.89
N GLN A 65 15.70 -17.26 2.80
CA GLN A 65 15.86 -17.02 4.25
C GLN A 65 17.20 -16.37 4.63
N SER A 66 18.23 -16.49 3.79
CA SER A 66 19.53 -15.83 3.99
C SER A 66 19.46 -14.31 3.90
N VAL A 67 18.45 -13.76 3.20
CA VAL A 67 18.24 -12.31 3.05
C VAL A 67 17.24 -11.78 4.10
N ALA A 68 16.54 -12.67 4.80
CA ALA A 68 15.53 -12.32 5.78
C ALA A 68 16.16 -11.78 7.07
N ILE A 69 16.48 -10.47 7.10
CA ILE A 69 16.91 -9.77 8.32
C ILE A 69 15.65 -9.28 9.04
N PRO A 70 15.30 -9.85 10.23
CA PRO A 70 14.01 -9.56 10.88
C PRO A 70 13.77 -8.08 11.17
N LEU A 71 14.82 -7.34 11.55
CA LEU A 71 14.72 -5.89 11.80
C LEU A 71 14.42 -5.10 10.54
N VAL A 72 15.06 -5.42 9.42
CA VAL A 72 14.82 -4.73 8.14
C VAL A 72 13.40 -4.96 7.66
N MET A 73 12.91 -6.21 7.75
CA MET A 73 11.52 -6.56 7.42
C MET A 73 10.53 -5.79 8.28
N LEU A 74 10.79 -5.72 9.59
CA LEU A 74 9.94 -4.98 10.52
C LEU A 74 9.85 -3.49 10.16
N ILE A 75 10.99 -2.84 9.88
CA ILE A 75 11.05 -1.41 9.52
C ILE A 75 10.32 -1.16 8.20
N PHE A 76 10.53 -1.99 7.20
CA PHE A 76 9.90 -1.82 5.89
C PHE A 76 8.39 -2.04 5.95
N ASP A 77 7.91 -3.07 6.62
CA ASP A 77 6.48 -3.32 6.79
C ASP A 77 5.82 -2.23 7.66
N ALA A 78 6.49 -1.71 8.67
CA ALA A 78 6.00 -0.60 9.49
C ALA A 78 5.90 0.69 8.66
N ALA A 79 6.92 1.02 7.87
CA ALA A 79 6.89 2.18 6.99
C ALA A 79 5.78 2.06 5.94
N ALA A 80 5.67 0.92 5.25
CA ALA A 80 4.60 0.69 4.28
C ALA A 80 3.21 0.82 4.92
N THR A 81 3.00 0.24 6.11
CA THR A 81 1.74 0.36 6.85
C THR A 81 1.42 1.81 7.19
N LEU A 82 2.40 2.58 7.67
CA LEU A 82 2.21 3.99 8.01
C LEU A 82 1.84 4.82 6.77
N PHE A 83 2.57 4.67 5.67
CA PHE A 83 2.31 5.44 4.46
C PHE A 83 1.00 5.03 3.77
N THR A 84 0.62 3.74 3.79
CA THR A 84 -0.66 3.29 3.23
C THR A 84 -1.86 3.80 4.03
N VAL A 85 -1.79 3.86 5.37
CA VAL A 85 -2.88 4.46 6.16
C VAL A 85 -3.03 5.95 5.87
N VAL A 86 -1.93 6.69 5.75
CA VAL A 86 -1.97 8.13 5.42
C VAL A 86 -2.56 8.33 4.02
N ALA A 87 -2.14 7.56 3.02
CA ALA A 87 -2.68 7.64 1.66
C ALA A 87 -4.17 7.28 1.61
N GLY A 88 -4.60 6.25 2.32
CA GLY A 88 -6.01 5.87 2.44
C GLY A 88 -6.87 6.98 3.05
N ILE A 89 -6.40 7.61 4.12
CA ILE A 89 -7.08 8.76 4.75
C ILE A 89 -7.12 9.95 3.79
N VAL A 90 -6.02 10.28 3.12
CA VAL A 90 -5.96 11.40 2.17
C VAL A 90 -6.94 11.20 1.02
N LEU A 91 -6.98 10.00 0.42
CA LEU A 91 -7.92 9.68 -0.65
C LEU A 91 -9.37 9.78 -0.16
N ALA A 92 -9.69 9.15 0.96
CA ALA A 92 -11.05 9.18 1.54
C ALA A 92 -11.49 10.60 1.89
N ALA A 93 -10.63 11.40 2.54
CA ALA A 93 -10.94 12.76 2.95
C ALA A 93 -11.11 13.73 1.76
N LYS A 94 -10.31 13.55 0.69
CA LYS A 94 -10.39 14.40 -0.51
C LYS A 94 -11.51 14.00 -1.47
N LEU A 95 -11.86 12.72 -1.50
CA LEU A 95 -12.95 12.22 -2.31
C LEU A 95 -14.30 12.57 -1.66
N GLY A 96 -14.44 12.41 -0.34
CA GLY A 96 -15.72 12.52 0.38
C GLY A 96 -16.63 11.32 0.08
N THR A 97 -17.94 11.59 0.01
CA THR A 97 -18.97 10.58 -0.26
C THR A 97 -19.76 10.92 -1.53
N PRO A 98 -19.12 11.05 -2.70
CA PRO A 98 -19.79 11.44 -3.93
C PRO A 98 -20.61 10.29 -4.52
N ASN A 99 -21.69 10.64 -5.20
CA ASN A 99 -22.36 9.74 -6.11
C ASN A 99 -21.71 9.81 -7.50
N CYS A 100 -20.63 9.04 -7.71
CA CYS A 100 -19.90 9.03 -8.98
C CYS A 100 -20.74 8.58 -10.21
N GLY A 101 -21.98 8.10 -9.99
CA GLY A 101 -22.90 7.75 -11.06
C GLY A 101 -23.72 8.94 -11.57
N ASN A 102 -23.89 9.98 -10.75
CA ASN A 102 -24.68 11.17 -11.08
C ASN A 102 -24.05 12.42 -10.44
N LEU A 103 -23.02 12.96 -11.09
CA LEU A 103 -22.31 14.16 -10.62
C LEU A 103 -23.05 15.46 -10.96
N ALA A 104 -24.12 15.41 -11.79
CA ALA A 104 -24.83 16.59 -12.25
C ALA A 104 -25.59 17.33 -11.14
N ASN A 105 -25.90 16.64 -10.04
CA ASN A 105 -26.63 17.21 -8.90
C ASN A 105 -25.72 17.76 -7.79
N ASP A 106 -24.44 17.47 -7.85
CA ASP A 106 -23.48 17.85 -6.79
C ASP A 106 -22.54 18.91 -7.35
N HIS A 107 -22.57 20.11 -6.78
CA HIS A 107 -21.65 21.20 -7.14
C HIS A 107 -20.28 21.01 -6.48
N TYR A 108 -19.49 20.07 -7.01
CA TYR A 108 -18.10 19.92 -6.59
C TYR A 108 -17.24 21.03 -7.20
N GLY A 109 -16.58 21.82 -6.35
CA GLY A 109 -15.70 22.88 -6.80
C GLY A 109 -14.39 22.35 -7.44
N HIS A 110 -13.67 23.22 -8.17
CA HIS A 110 -12.37 22.93 -8.80
C HIS A 110 -11.30 22.29 -7.89
N LYS A 111 -11.49 22.31 -6.58
CA LYS A 111 -10.56 21.72 -5.59
C LYS A 111 -10.84 20.25 -5.28
N TRP A 112 -11.94 19.71 -5.80
CA TRP A 112 -12.29 18.31 -5.58
C TRP A 112 -11.35 17.38 -6.34
N ILE A 113 -10.97 16.24 -5.71
CA ILE A 113 -9.93 15.34 -6.23
C ILE A 113 -10.30 14.69 -7.57
N ALA A 114 -11.58 14.48 -7.83
CA ALA A 114 -12.04 13.87 -9.06
C ALA A 114 -12.38 14.86 -10.18
N TYR A 115 -12.23 16.17 -9.96
CA TYR A 115 -12.42 17.20 -10.98
C TYR A 115 -11.18 17.34 -11.87
N GLY A 116 -11.38 17.73 -13.13
CA GLY A 116 -10.33 18.10 -14.08
C GLY A 116 -9.83 16.97 -14.96
N SER A 117 -10.69 16.01 -15.25
CA SER A 117 -10.48 14.97 -16.26
C SER A 117 -11.41 15.20 -17.45
N ALA A 118 -11.14 14.55 -18.59
CA ALA A 118 -12.07 14.49 -19.71
C ALA A 118 -13.39 13.76 -19.34
N ASP A 119 -13.35 12.89 -18.33
CA ASP A 119 -14.51 12.18 -17.75
C ASP A 119 -14.35 12.14 -16.23
N ASP A 120 -14.94 13.13 -15.55
CA ASP A 120 -14.87 13.25 -14.09
C ASP A 120 -15.63 12.10 -13.39
N ALA A 121 -16.66 11.52 -14.00
CA ALA A 121 -17.39 10.40 -13.44
C ALA A 121 -16.52 9.12 -13.43
N LYS A 122 -15.78 8.88 -14.49
CA LYS A 122 -14.82 7.78 -14.57
C LYS A 122 -13.71 7.98 -13.53
N ARG A 123 -13.11 9.17 -13.50
CA ARG A 123 -12.05 9.53 -12.53
C ARG A 123 -12.52 9.34 -11.07
N CYS A 124 -13.76 9.76 -10.76
CA CYS A 124 -14.38 9.56 -9.45
C CYS A 124 -14.45 8.07 -9.08
N ARG A 125 -14.93 7.21 -9.98
CA ARG A 125 -15.02 5.76 -9.76
C ARG A 125 -13.66 5.11 -9.57
N GLU A 126 -12.66 5.53 -10.34
CA GLU A 126 -11.29 5.02 -10.22
C GLU A 126 -10.66 5.40 -8.88
N ILE A 127 -10.84 6.64 -8.41
CA ILE A 127 -10.35 7.07 -7.10
C ILE A 127 -11.12 6.34 -5.98
N GLN A 128 -12.43 6.14 -6.13
CA GLN A 128 -13.24 5.38 -5.17
C GLN A 128 -12.76 3.93 -5.06
N ALA A 129 -12.58 3.25 -6.19
CA ALA A 129 -12.02 1.90 -6.22
C ALA A 129 -10.59 1.88 -5.65
N GLY A 130 -9.74 2.83 -6.02
CA GLY A 130 -8.39 2.99 -5.49
C GLY A 130 -8.37 3.16 -3.98
N THR A 131 -9.32 3.92 -3.42
CA THR A 131 -9.47 4.09 -1.96
C THR A 131 -9.77 2.74 -1.29
N VAL A 132 -10.70 1.96 -1.83
CA VAL A 132 -11.02 0.62 -1.29
C VAL A 132 -9.80 -0.30 -1.33
N PHE A 133 -9.12 -0.38 -2.48
CA PHE A 133 -7.92 -1.21 -2.59
C PHE A 133 -6.76 -0.73 -1.71
N MET A 134 -6.66 0.58 -1.42
CA MET A 134 -5.69 1.10 -0.47
C MET A 134 -5.95 0.60 0.96
N TRP A 135 -7.21 0.52 1.39
CA TRP A 135 -7.59 -0.07 2.68
C TRP A 135 -7.35 -1.57 2.74
N LEU A 136 -7.58 -2.30 1.64
CA LEU A 136 -7.25 -3.73 1.55
C LEU A 136 -5.73 -3.96 1.59
N LEU A 137 -4.96 -3.12 0.92
CA LEU A 137 -3.50 -3.16 0.97
C LEU A 137 -2.98 -2.86 2.39
N LEU A 138 -3.57 -1.88 3.07
CA LEU A 138 -3.28 -1.58 4.47
C LEU A 138 -3.52 -2.79 5.37
N ALA A 139 -4.64 -3.49 5.21
CA ALA A 139 -4.93 -4.71 5.97
C ALA A 139 -3.87 -5.80 5.73
N ALA A 140 -3.44 -5.99 4.48
CA ALA A 140 -2.40 -6.95 4.12
C ALA A 140 -1.02 -6.58 4.71
N PHE A 141 -0.64 -5.29 4.70
CA PHE A 141 0.59 -4.83 5.35
C PHE A 141 0.53 -4.92 6.87
N SER A 142 -0.61 -4.62 7.48
CA SER A 142 -0.82 -4.76 8.93
C SER A 142 -0.69 -6.21 9.38
N ALA A 143 -1.21 -7.16 8.59
CA ALA A 143 -1.03 -8.59 8.85
C ALA A 143 0.45 -9.01 8.73
N ALA A 144 1.15 -8.55 7.69
CA ALA A 144 2.58 -8.82 7.51
C ALA A 144 3.42 -8.21 8.64
N LEU A 145 3.13 -6.99 9.05
CA LEU A 145 3.79 -6.31 10.18
C LEU A 145 3.58 -7.10 11.49
N THR A 146 2.37 -7.59 11.73
CA THR A 146 2.07 -8.42 12.92
C THR A 146 2.94 -9.68 12.94
N LEU A 147 3.07 -10.37 11.80
CA LEU A 147 3.93 -11.54 11.67
C LEU A 147 5.41 -11.18 11.87
N ALA A 148 5.86 -10.05 11.34
CA ALA A 148 7.22 -9.55 11.51
C ALA A 148 7.54 -9.26 13.00
N ILE A 149 6.59 -8.64 13.73
CA ILE A 149 6.71 -8.39 15.18
C ILE A 149 6.79 -9.72 15.96
N MET A 150 5.94 -10.68 15.60
CA MET A 150 5.96 -12.01 16.25
C MET A 150 7.29 -12.73 16.02
N SER A 151 7.81 -12.68 14.79
CA SER A 151 9.11 -13.25 14.43
C SER A 151 10.24 -12.57 15.20
N TRP A 152 10.25 -11.24 15.25
CA TRP A 152 11.21 -10.46 16.01
C TRP A 152 11.23 -10.82 17.51
N ARG A 153 10.06 -10.96 18.11
CA ARG A 153 9.94 -11.37 19.53
C ARG A 153 10.46 -12.78 19.78
N ARG A 154 10.23 -13.72 18.86
CA ARG A 154 10.70 -15.11 18.96
C ARG A 154 12.22 -15.22 18.88
N THR A 155 12.87 -14.35 18.10
CA THR A 155 14.35 -14.32 17.96
C THR A 155 15.05 -13.55 19.09
N GLY A 156 14.33 -13.17 20.16
CA GLY A 156 14.88 -12.46 21.32
C GLY A 156 15.43 -11.07 20.98
N GLY A 157 14.95 -10.44 19.89
CA GLY A 157 15.40 -9.11 19.44
C GLY A 157 16.80 -9.13 18.79
N SER A 158 17.36 -10.29 18.46
CA SER A 158 18.66 -10.39 17.79
C SER A 158 18.57 -9.92 16.35
N VAL A 159 19.48 -9.04 15.94
CA VAL A 159 19.60 -8.50 14.58
C VAL A 159 20.04 -9.57 13.58
N ARG A 160 20.59 -10.68 14.06
CA ARG A 160 21.10 -11.80 13.25
C ARG A 160 20.55 -13.10 13.82
N SER A 161 19.78 -13.84 13.04
CA SER A 161 19.50 -15.24 13.34
C SER A 161 20.76 -16.07 13.09
N GLY A 162 21.67 -16.05 14.04
CA GLY A 162 22.74 -17.04 14.09
C GLY A 162 22.18 -18.38 14.57
N PRO A 163 22.79 -19.53 14.19
CA PRO A 163 22.42 -20.80 14.77
C PRO A 163 22.60 -20.74 16.28
N THR A 164 21.52 -20.97 17.02
CA THR A 164 21.56 -21.11 18.47
C THR A 164 22.46 -22.30 18.80
N MET A 165 23.50 -22.06 19.61
CA MET A 165 24.47 -23.05 20.08
C MET A 165 23.85 -24.13 21.00
N SER A 166 22.57 -24.37 20.98
CA SER A 166 21.87 -25.36 21.81
C SER A 166 21.67 -26.71 21.17
N GLN A 167 22.39 -27.04 20.07
CA GLN A 167 22.39 -28.38 19.48
C GLN A 167 23.76 -29.08 19.47
N VAL A 168 24.64 -28.75 20.42
CA VAL A 168 25.75 -29.61 20.75
C VAL A 168 25.39 -30.32 22.05
N VAL A 169 24.55 -31.34 21.95
CA VAL A 169 24.51 -32.42 22.93
C VAL A 169 25.32 -33.58 22.36
N VAL A 170 26.38 -33.87 23.05
CA VAL A 170 27.25 -35.04 22.90
C VAL A 170 26.46 -36.34 22.90
#